data_b08a00ae90e7a4150c0239a4e1b1d3d5
#
_entry.id   b08a00ae90e7a4150c0239a4e1b1d3d5
#
_cell.length_a   1.000
_cell.length_b   1.000
_cell.length_c   1.000
_cell.angle_alpha   90.00
_cell.angle_beta   90.00
_cell.angle_gamma   90.00
#
_symmetry.space_group_name_H-M   'P 1'
#
loop_
_entity.id
_entity.type
_entity.pdbx_description
1 polymer ?
#
loop_
_entity_poly.entity_id
_entity_poly.type
_entity_poly.pdbx_seq_one_letter_code
_entity_poly.pdbx_strand_id
1 'polypeptide(L)'
;MPSHQTPAPGSREQRTPTDAATPARGAPRLEAVDVTLGYDGSPIISGLSAEIPDGSFTVIIGPNACGKSTLLRGLSRLLAPEAGRVVLDGKAITSMPAKDVARRLGLLPQSALAPDGITVADLVGRGRFAHQRLLRQWSSADERAVRDALDATGTLPLAARRVDELSGGQRQRVWVAMVLAQQTDLLLLDEPTTFLDIAHQVELMELFAHLNRSGRTIVAVLHDLNHAARYADHIIAMRDGRILASGTPSEVVTSSRVEEIYGLPNVVIEDPVTGGPLVVPRGVPFSREVRGADATGVPA
;
A
#
# COMPACT_ATOMS: atom_id res chain seq x y z
N MET A 1 -51.31 -54.06 16.82
CA MET A 1 -51.14 -52.75 16.17
C MET A 1 -50.17 -51.93 17.07
N PRO A 2 -48.94 -51.73 16.66
CA PRO A 2 -48.02 -50.93 17.44
C PRO A 2 -48.06 -49.46 16.95
N SER A 3 -48.07 -48.53 17.92
CA SER A 3 -48.17 -47.11 17.79
C SER A 3 -46.85 -46.51 17.28
N HIS A 4 -46.88 -45.78 16.16
CA HIS A 4 -45.78 -44.97 15.66
C HIS A 4 -45.61 -43.69 16.51
N GLN A 5 -44.49 -43.58 17.21
CA GLN A 5 -44.00 -42.32 17.79
C GLN A 5 -43.12 -41.61 16.75
N THR A 6 -43.52 -40.40 16.39
CA THR A 6 -42.72 -39.45 15.56
C THR A 6 -41.68 -38.78 16.44
N PRO A 7 -40.40 -38.71 16.04
CA PRO A 7 -39.41 -37.96 16.79
C PRO A 7 -39.54 -36.45 16.52
N ALA A 8 -39.36 -35.64 17.57
CA ALA A 8 -39.35 -34.19 17.57
C ALA A 8 -38.13 -33.62 16.80
N PRO A 9 -38.23 -32.39 16.21
CA PRO A 9 -37.12 -31.77 15.47
C PRO A 9 -36.02 -31.27 16.41
N GLY A 10 -34.79 -31.71 16.08
CA GLY A 10 -33.58 -31.33 16.81
C GLY A 10 -33.34 -29.84 16.81
N SER A 11 -33.00 -29.35 17.98
CA SER A 11 -32.51 -28.01 18.28
C SER A 11 -31.24 -27.69 17.45
N ARG A 12 -31.35 -26.68 16.58
CA ARG A 12 -30.18 -26.04 15.91
C ARG A 12 -29.30 -25.39 17.00
N GLU A 13 -28.15 -25.99 17.25
CA GLU A 13 -27.05 -25.32 17.94
C GLU A 13 -26.66 -24.08 17.15
N GLN A 14 -26.89 -22.94 17.78
CA GLN A 14 -26.34 -21.65 17.33
C GLN A 14 -24.83 -21.73 17.52
N ARG A 15 -24.09 -21.88 16.40
CA ARG A 15 -22.65 -21.67 16.38
C ARG A 15 -22.42 -20.17 16.69
N THR A 16 -21.91 -19.89 17.86
CA THR A 16 -21.29 -18.61 18.22
C THR A 16 -20.17 -18.31 17.22
N PRO A 17 -20.02 -17.05 16.75
CA PRO A 17 -18.86 -16.64 15.97
C PRO A 17 -17.61 -16.90 16.81
N THR A 18 -16.75 -17.76 16.34
CA THR A 18 -15.43 -17.99 16.90
C THR A 18 -14.68 -16.65 16.81
N ASP A 19 -14.27 -16.12 17.96
CA ASP A 19 -13.28 -15.05 18.06
C ASP A 19 -12.12 -15.40 17.14
N ALA A 20 -11.98 -14.66 16.04
CA ALA A 20 -10.80 -14.71 15.22
C ALA A 20 -9.67 -14.09 16.05
N ALA A 21 -8.92 -14.95 16.75
CA ALA A 21 -7.71 -14.54 17.44
C ALA A 21 -6.81 -13.82 16.41
N THR A 22 -6.52 -12.55 16.67
CA THR A 22 -5.51 -11.78 15.96
C THR A 22 -4.23 -12.63 15.93
N PRO A 23 -3.67 -12.95 14.74
CA PRO A 23 -2.44 -13.77 14.70
C PRO A 23 -1.35 -13.04 15.47
N ALA A 24 -0.66 -13.75 16.32
CA ALA A 24 0.50 -13.24 17.05
C ALA A 24 1.46 -12.61 16.03
N ARG A 25 1.74 -11.31 16.18
CA ARG A 25 2.62 -10.56 15.28
C ARG A 25 3.96 -11.30 15.22
N GLY A 26 4.33 -11.81 14.04
CA GLY A 26 5.66 -12.32 13.77
C GLY A 26 6.71 -11.23 13.99
N ALA A 27 7.98 -11.60 14.11
CA ALA A 27 9.07 -10.62 14.12
C ALA A 27 8.95 -9.70 12.89
N PRO A 28 9.27 -8.40 13.01
CA PRO A 28 9.13 -7.47 11.89
C PRO A 28 10.06 -7.89 10.74
N ARG A 29 9.54 -7.91 9.54
CA ARG A 29 10.30 -8.26 8.35
C ARG A 29 11.09 -7.09 7.79
N LEU A 30 10.50 -5.88 7.90
CA LEU A 30 11.10 -4.64 7.46
C LEU A 30 10.92 -3.60 8.57
N GLU A 31 12.02 -2.93 8.93
CA GLU A 31 12.04 -1.96 10.02
C GLU A 31 12.78 -0.70 9.60
N ALA A 32 12.28 0.45 10.01
CA ALA A 32 13.03 1.70 10.11
C ALA A 32 13.40 1.89 11.58
N VAL A 33 14.68 2.11 11.88
CA VAL A 33 15.19 2.30 13.24
C VAL A 33 15.84 3.65 13.35
N ASP A 34 15.17 4.60 14.01
CA ASP A 34 15.62 5.97 14.30
C ASP A 34 16.10 6.71 13.03
N VAL A 35 15.35 6.53 11.91
CA VAL A 35 15.78 7.06 10.61
C VAL A 35 15.51 8.55 10.49
N THR A 36 16.50 9.26 9.92
CA THR A 36 16.35 10.61 9.40
C THR A 36 16.46 10.55 7.89
N LEU A 37 15.42 11.03 7.20
CA LEU A 37 15.28 10.99 5.74
C LEU A 37 14.93 12.37 5.21
N GLY A 38 15.62 12.81 4.17
CA GLY A 38 15.40 14.11 3.56
C GLY A 38 16.02 14.22 2.18
N TYR A 39 15.97 15.41 1.62
CA TYR A 39 16.55 15.74 0.31
C TYR A 39 17.37 17.02 0.47
N ASP A 40 18.55 17.06 -0.15
CA ASP A 40 19.44 18.24 -0.19
C ASP A 40 19.72 18.86 1.18
N GLY A 41 19.91 17.99 2.21
CA GLY A 41 20.18 18.42 3.59
C GLY A 41 18.96 18.96 4.36
N SER A 42 17.76 18.85 3.78
CA SER A 42 16.51 19.25 4.44
C SER A 42 15.76 18.00 4.91
N PRO A 43 15.75 17.68 6.20
CA PRO A 43 15.06 16.50 6.72
C PRO A 43 13.54 16.67 6.63
N ILE A 44 12.87 15.64 6.07
CA ILE A 44 11.41 15.51 6.05
C ILE A 44 10.94 14.63 7.21
N ILE A 45 11.75 13.63 7.55
CA ILE A 45 11.54 12.70 8.65
C ILE A 45 12.77 12.76 9.53
N SER A 46 12.60 12.86 10.85
CA SER A 46 13.69 12.91 11.82
C SER A 46 13.45 11.95 12.97
N GLY A 47 14.37 11.00 13.18
CA GLY A 47 14.35 10.08 14.30
C GLY A 47 13.13 9.15 14.32
N LEU A 48 12.62 8.72 13.13
CA LEU A 48 11.42 7.91 13.03
C LEU A 48 11.75 6.43 13.11
N SER A 49 10.98 5.69 13.93
CA SER A 49 11.01 4.23 13.96
C SER A 49 9.65 3.68 13.54
N ALA A 50 9.66 2.65 12.69
CA ALA A 50 8.48 1.97 12.18
C ALA A 50 8.77 0.48 11.96
N GLU A 51 7.81 -0.37 12.27
CA GLU A 51 7.90 -1.81 12.07
C GLU A 51 6.81 -2.28 11.10
N ILE A 52 7.19 -3.12 10.16
CA ILE A 52 6.27 -3.78 9.22
C ILE A 52 6.21 -5.26 9.61
N PRO A 53 5.09 -5.71 10.19
CA PRO A 53 4.92 -7.12 10.56
C PRO A 53 4.98 -8.04 9.34
N ASP A 54 5.64 -9.19 9.46
CA ASP A 54 5.67 -10.17 8.38
C ASP A 54 4.26 -10.71 8.08
N GLY A 55 3.96 -10.92 6.80
CA GLY A 55 2.64 -11.38 6.34
C GLY A 55 1.52 -10.36 6.49
N SER A 56 1.78 -9.11 6.94
CA SER A 56 0.75 -8.09 7.08
C SER A 56 0.49 -7.33 5.79
N PHE A 57 -0.75 -6.83 5.65
CA PHE A 57 -1.06 -5.73 4.75
C PHE A 57 -1.00 -4.43 5.57
N THR A 58 0.16 -3.77 5.55
CA THR A 58 0.37 -2.50 6.24
C THR A 58 0.04 -1.33 5.31
N VAL A 59 -0.76 -0.38 5.78
CA VAL A 59 -1.08 0.83 5.02
C VAL A 59 -0.55 2.07 5.73
N ILE A 60 0.17 2.92 4.99
CA ILE A 60 0.66 4.21 5.47
C ILE A 60 -0.32 5.29 5.01
N ILE A 61 -0.92 6.02 5.98
CA ILE A 61 -1.88 7.11 5.74
C ILE A 61 -1.35 8.44 6.30
N GLY A 62 -1.94 9.53 5.85
CA GLY A 62 -1.64 10.89 6.33
C GLY A 62 -1.86 11.94 5.24
N PRO A 63 -1.83 13.23 5.59
CA PRO A 63 -2.01 14.32 4.64
C PRO A 63 -0.91 14.35 3.57
N ASN A 64 -1.13 15.13 2.51
CA ASN A 64 -0.11 15.32 1.47
C ASN A 64 1.14 15.97 2.07
N ALA A 65 2.30 15.62 1.53
CA ALA A 65 3.62 16.13 1.95
C ALA A 65 4.02 15.81 3.40
N CYS A 66 3.34 14.91 4.12
CA CYS A 66 3.71 14.53 5.49
C CYS A 66 4.87 13.52 5.60
N GLY A 67 5.45 13.08 4.47
CA GLY A 67 6.62 12.18 4.48
C GLY A 67 6.33 10.71 4.11
N LYS A 68 5.10 10.30 3.75
CA LYS A 68 4.74 8.90 3.43
C LYS A 68 5.63 8.28 2.35
N SER A 69 5.71 8.93 1.18
CA SER A 69 6.55 8.45 0.07
C SER A 69 8.05 8.53 0.41
N THR A 70 8.46 9.49 1.25
CA THR A 70 9.84 9.58 1.75
C THR A 70 10.17 8.38 2.63
N LEU A 71 9.27 8.00 3.55
CA LEU A 71 9.43 6.78 4.36
C LEU A 71 9.49 5.54 3.46
N LEU A 72 8.58 5.41 2.50
CA LEU A 72 8.56 4.26 1.59
C LEU A 72 9.85 4.16 0.75
N ARG A 73 10.40 5.30 0.29
CA ARG A 73 11.69 5.35 -0.43
C ARG A 73 12.86 4.97 0.48
N GLY A 74 12.84 5.37 1.75
CA GLY A 74 13.82 4.92 2.74
C GLY A 74 13.76 3.41 2.95
N LEU A 75 12.56 2.87 3.20
CA LEU A 75 12.31 1.44 3.36
C LEU A 75 12.72 0.61 2.15
N SER A 76 12.61 1.16 0.93
CA SER A 76 12.98 0.49 -0.32
C SER A 76 14.45 0.64 -0.73
N ARG A 77 15.28 1.32 0.07
CA ARG A 77 16.68 1.66 -0.26
C ARG A 77 16.84 2.63 -1.44
N LEU A 78 15.76 3.27 -1.91
CA LEU A 78 15.87 4.34 -2.92
C LEU A 78 16.39 5.64 -2.34
N LEU A 79 16.15 5.87 -1.05
CA LEU A 79 16.66 7.01 -0.29
C LEU A 79 17.50 6.48 0.87
N ALA A 80 18.76 6.83 0.90
CA ALA A 80 19.65 6.46 2.00
C ALA A 80 19.33 7.33 3.23
N PRO A 81 19.16 6.76 4.44
CA PRO A 81 18.99 7.55 5.64
C PRO A 81 20.25 8.33 5.98
N GLU A 82 20.09 9.58 6.39
CA GLU A 82 21.18 10.44 6.91
C GLU A 82 21.62 9.98 8.30
N ALA A 83 20.66 9.46 9.09
CA ALA A 83 20.89 8.84 10.38
C ALA A 83 19.95 7.64 10.58
N GLY A 84 20.31 6.75 11.51
CA GLY A 84 19.56 5.52 11.74
C GLY A 84 19.84 4.47 10.67
N ARG A 85 18.94 3.48 10.55
CA ARG A 85 19.07 2.38 9.59
C ARG A 85 17.73 1.77 9.23
N VAL A 86 17.66 1.16 8.05
CA VAL A 86 16.57 0.28 7.63
C VAL A 86 17.06 -1.17 7.70
N VAL A 87 16.26 -2.05 8.30
CA VAL A 87 16.55 -3.47 8.49
C VAL A 87 15.57 -4.28 7.66
N LEU A 88 16.06 -5.19 6.83
CA LEU A 88 15.29 -6.16 6.05
C LEU A 88 15.74 -7.57 6.43
N ASP A 89 14.80 -8.42 6.87
CA ASP A 89 15.07 -9.78 7.35
C ASP A 89 16.24 -9.82 8.38
N GLY A 90 16.25 -8.90 9.35
CA GLY A 90 17.25 -8.78 10.41
C GLY A 90 18.61 -8.23 9.97
N LYS A 91 18.78 -7.76 8.73
CA LYS A 91 20.03 -7.19 8.20
C LYS A 91 19.84 -5.76 7.75
N ALA A 92 20.85 -4.90 8.01
CA ALA A 92 20.82 -3.55 7.47
C ALA A 92 20.73 -3.61 5.92
N ILE A 93 19.69 -2.98 5.35
CA ILE A 93 19.42 -3.06 3.91
C ILE A 93 20.56 -2.50 3.06
N THR A 94 21.33 -1.56 3.61
CA THR A 94 22.51 -0.95 2.97
C THR A 94 23.70 -1.93 2.87
N SER A 95 23.79 -2.92 3.75
CA SER A 95 24.84 -3.94 3.74
C SER A 95 24.58 -5.07 2.74
N MET A 96 23.37 -5.16 2.18
CA MET A 96 22.98 -6.21 1.25
C MET A 96 23.32 -5.81 -0.19
N PRO A 97 23.74 -6.75 -1.07
CA PRO A 97 23.83 -6.49 -2.50
C PRO A 97 22.48 -6.03 -3.08
N ALA A 98 22.50 -5.04 -3.99
CA ALA A 98 21.26 -4.49 -4.56
C ALA A 98 20.37 -5.57 -5.21
N LYS A 99 20.97 -6.56 -5.86
CA LYS A 99 20.26 -7.68 -6.48
C LYS A 99 19.56 -8.58 -5.47
N ASP A 100 20.12 -8.75 -4.28
CA ASP A 100 19.53 -9.57 -3.21
C ASP A 100 18.35 -8.84 -2.57
N VAL A 101 18.42 -7.52 -2.44
CA VAL A 101 17.26 -6.69 -2.03
C VAL A 101 16.15 -6.80 -3.09
N ALA A 102 16.47 -6.62 -4.38
CA ALA A 102 15.51 -6.66 -5.47
C ALA A 102 14.84 -8.05 -5.68
N ARG A 103 15.40 -9.12 -5.11
CA ARG A 103 14.76 -10.46 -5.08
C ARG A 103 13.81 -10.66 -3.91
N ARG A 104 13.86 -9.80 -2.91
CA ARG A 104 13.04 -9.89 -1.68
C ARG A 104 11.97 -8.84 -1.63
N LEU A 105 12.24 -7.66 -2.22
CA LEU A 105 11.42 -6.48 -2.14
C LEU A 105 11.12 -5.96 -3.54
N GLY A 106 9.82 -5.92 -3.90
CA GLY A 106 9.29 -5.25 -5.09
C GLY A 106 8.81 -3.84 -4.72
N LEU A 107 9.08 -2.88 -5.59
CA LEU A 107 8.67 -1.51 -5.40
C LEU A 107 7.88 -0.99 -6.59
N LEU A 108 6.69 -0.45 -6.33
CA LEU A 108 5.93 0.39 -7.26
C LEU A 108 6.10 1.85 -6.82
N PRO A 109 6.85 2.68 -7.55
CA PRO A 109 6.97 4.11 -7.23
C PRO A 109 5.73 4.88 -7.71
N GLN A 110 5.44 6.02 -7.06
CA GLN A 110 4.33 6.91 -7.42
C GLN A 110 4.39 7.39 -8.88
N SER A 111 5.58 7.68 -9.38
CA SER A 111 5.81 8.09 -10.77
C SER A 111 6.86 7.18 -11.40
N ALA A 112 6.44 6.40 -12.37
CA ALA A 112 7.30 5.50 -13.10
C ALA A 112 7.37 5.93 -14.58
N LEU A 113 8.59 6.07 -15.09
CA LEU A 113 8.85 6.42 -16.49
C LEU A 113 9.18 5.16 -17.27
N ALA A 114 8.45 4.92 -18.34
CA ALA A 114 8.77 3.89 -19.30
C ALA A 114 9.68 4.47 -20.39
N PRO A 115 10.66 3.70 -20.91
CA PRO A 115 11.38 4.09 -22.12
C PRO A 115 10.43 4.24 -23.31
N ASP A 116 10.74 5.18 -24.18
CA ASP A 116 9.94 5.42 -25.36
C ASP A 116 9.83 4.18 -26.25
N GLY A 117 8.64 3.90 -26.73
CA GLY A 117 8.37 2.79 -27.66
C GLY A 117 8.41 1.39 -27.04
N ILE A 118 8.63 1.23 -25.73
CA ILE A 118 8.64 -0.08 -25.08
C ILE A 118 7.25 -0.72 -25.11
N THR A 119 7.20 -2.04 -25.39
CA THR A 119 5.96 -2.80 -25.29
C THR A 119 5.60 -3.12 -23.82
N VAL A 120 4.33 -3.42 -23.57
CA VAL A 120 3.86 -3.87 -22.24
C VAL A 120 4.59 -5.13 -21.79
N ALA A 121 4.74 -6.12 -22.68
CA ALA A 121 5.45 -7.37 -22.34
C ALA A 121 6.93 -7.12 -21.98
N ASP A 122 7.61 -6.25 -22.73
CA ASP A 122 9.01 -5.91 -22.46
C ASP A 122 9.17 -5.14 -21.15
N LEU A 123 8.24 -4.20 -20.86
CA LEU A 123 8.26 -3.47 -19.58
C LEU A 123 8.06 -4.42 -18.40
N VAL A 124 7.04 -5.28 -18.45
CA VAL A 124 6.78 -6.27 -17.39
C VAL A 124 7.93 -7.25 -17.25
N GLY A 125 8.56 -7.65 -18.39
CA GLY A 125 9.76 -8.47 -18.42
C GLY A 125 10.95 -7.87 -17.66
N ARG A 126 11.05 -6.54 -17.55
CA ARG A 126 12.09 -5.90 -16.72
C ARG A 126 11.99 -6.24 -15.24
N GLY A 127 10.81 -6.59 -14.75
CA GLY A 127 10.63 -7.13 -13.40
C GLY A 127 11.50 -8.37 -13.13
N ARG A 128 11.85 -9.14 -14.16
CA ARG A 128 12.69 -10.34 -14.04
C ARG A 128 14.19 -10.07 -13.95
N PHE A 129 14.62 -8.81 -14.08
CA PHE A 129 16.06 -8.46 -14.14
C PHE A 129 16.86 -8.98 -12.93
N ALA A 130 16.29 -8.94 -11.72
CA ALA A 130 16.96 -9.44 -10.53
C ALA A 130 17.19 -10.96 -10.54
N HIS A 131 16.41 -11.74 -11.32
CA HIS A 131 16.48 -13.18 -11.42
C HIS A 131 17.43 -13.65 -12.54
N GLN A 132 17.75 -12.78 -13.50
CA GLN A 132 18.63 -13.11 -14.61
C GLN A 132 20.09 -13.30 -14.14
N ARG A 133 20.81 -14.24 -14.75
CA ARG A 133 22.25 -14.51 -14.54
C ARG A 133 23.04 -14.06 -15.75
N LEU A 134 24.34 -13.76 -15.57
CA LEU A 134 25.22 -13.26 -16.63
C LEU A 134 25.21 -14.11 -17.94
N LEU A 135 25.00 -15.42 -17.81
CA LEU A 135 25.03 -16.38 -18.93
C LEU A 135 23.65 -16.96 -19.28
N ARG A 136 22.58 -16.61 -18.55
CA ARG A 136 21.24 -17.14 -18.78
C ARG A 136 20.23 -15.97 -18.73
N GLN A 137 20.04 -15.36 -19.89
CA GLN A 137 19.29 -14.09 -19.98
C GLN A 137 17.78 -14.26 -19.81
N TRP A 138 17.16 -15.28 -20.40
CA TRP A 138 15.71 -15.49 -20.34
C TRP A 138 15.38 -16.98 -20.20
N SER A 139 14.39 -17.32 -19.38
CA SER A 139 13.96 -18.70 -19.13
C SER A 139 12.45 -18.85 -19.29
N SER A 140 11.98 -20.10 -19.45
CA SER A 140 10.55 -20.39 -19.46
C SER A 140 9.85 -20.04 -18.14
N ALA A 141 10.60 -19.97 -17.03
CA ALA A 141 10.08 -19.49 -15.75
C ALA A 141 9.86 -17.97 -15.78
N ASP A 142 10.74 -17.21 -16.44
CA ASP A 142 10.57 -15.76 -16.60
C ASP A 142 9.38 -15.45 -17.51
N GLU A 143 9.21 -16.23 -18.59
CA GLU A 143 8.05 -16.07 -19.47
C GLU A 143 6.73 -16.35 -18.74
N ARG A 144 6.68 -17.42 -17.93
CA ARG A 144 5.50 -17.71 -17.09
C ARG A 144 5.23 -16.59 -16.09
N ALA A 145 6.25 -16.13 -15.36
CA ALA A 145 6.10 -15.06 -14.37
C ALA A 145 5.56 -13.76 -14.99
N VAL A 146 5.99 -13.41 -16.19
CA VAL A 146 5.47 -12.25 -16.94
C VAL A 146 4.01 -12.48 -17.36
N ARG A 147 3.69 -13.64 -17.92
CA ARG A 147 2.33 -14.00 -18.34
C ARG A 147 1.36 -13.97 -17.16
N ASP A 148 1.73 -14.61 -16.05
CA ASP A 148 0.91 -14.69 -14.83
C ASP A 148 0.66 -13.29 -14.24
N ALA A 149 1.68 -12.42 -14.26
CA ALA A 149 1.56 -11.04 -13.80
C ALA A 149 0.64 -10.20 -14.69
N LEU A 150 0.74 -10.35 -16.01
CA LEU A 150 -0.13 -9.68 -16.97
C LEU A 150 -1.58 -10.16 -16.86
N ASP A 151 -1.79 -11.45 -16.62
CA ASP A 151 -3.12 -12.04 -16.43
C ASP A 151 -3.75 -11.53 -15.12
N ALA A 152 -3.01 -11.61 -14.02
CA ALA A 152 -3.46 -11.15 -12.70
C ALA A 152 -3.90 -9.68 -12.67
N THR A 153 -3.33 -8.84 -13.54
CA THR A 153 -3.69 -7.41 -13.66
C THR A 153 -4.66 -7.10 -14.80
N GLY A 154 -5.14 -8.13 -15.51
CA GLY A 154 -6.03 -7.96 -16.67
C GLY A 154 -5.38 -7.21 -17.84
N THR A 155 -4.03 -7.22 -17.92
CA THR A 155 -3.28 -6.50 -18.96
C THR A 155 -2.70 -7.39 -20.05
N LEU A 156 -2.92 -8.72 -19.98
CA LEU A 156 -2.45 -9.67 -20.98
C LEU A 156 -2.88 -9.31 -22.43
N PRO A 157 -4.12 -8.85 -22.70
CA PRO A 157 -4.52 -8.42 -24.04
C PRO A 157 -3.75 -7.21 -24.58
N LEU A 158 -3.05 -6.48 -23.72
CA LEU A 158 -2.26 -5.29 -24.05
C LEU A 158 -0.78 -5.61 -24.27
N ALA A 159 -0.36 -6.87 -24.12
CA ALA A 159 1.06 -7.27 -24.08
C ALA A 159 1.91 -6.76 -25.24
N ALA A 160 1.36 -6.73 -26.47
CA ALA A 160 2.05 -6.25 -27.67
C ALA A 160 1.92 -4.74 -27.91
N ARG A 161 1.08 -4.02 -27.13
CA ARG A 161 0.90 -2.57 -27.30
C ARG A 161 2.07 -1.81 -26.66
N ARG A 162 2.30 -0.60 -27.17
CA ARG A 162 3.27 0.32 -26.58
C ARG A 162 2.69 0.95 -25.31
N VAL A 163 3.54 1.17 -24.32
CA VAL A 163 3.14 1.72 -23.02
C VAL A 163 2.67 3.19 -23.15
N ASP A 164 3.24 3.95 -24.07
CA ASP A 164 2.85 5.35 -24.36
C ASP A 164 1.45 5.49 -25.00
N GLU A 165 0.91 4.42 -25.59
CA GLU A 165 -0.45 4.37 -26.16
C GLU A 165 -1.54 4.03 -25.13
N LEU A 166 -1.18 3.73 -23.89
CA LEU A 166 -2.11 3.29 -22.86
C LEU A 166 -2.77 4.46 -22.13
N SER A 167 -4.03 4.26 -21.71
CA SER A 167 -4.66 5.16 -20.75
C SER A 167 -3.90 5.16 -19.40
N GLY A 168 -4.12 6.19 -18.56
CA GLY A 168 -3.49 6.27 -17.24
C GLY A 168 -3.73 5.02 -16.39
N GLY A 169 -4.98 4.55 -16.33
CA GLY A 169 -5.34 3.36 -15.58
C GLY A 169 -4.76 2.06 -16.15
N GLN A 170 -4.72 1.91 -17.49
CA GLN A 170 -4.05 0.77 -18.13
C GLN A 170 -2.55 0.77 -17.81
N ARG A 171 -1.91 1.94 -17.90
CA ARG A 171 -0.49 2.11 -17.58
C ARG A 171 -0.20 1.76 -16.11
N GLN A 172 -1.04 2.20 -15.19
CA GLN A 172 -0.90 1.87 -13.77
C GLN A 172 -0.94 0.35 -13.52
N ARG A 173 -1.90 -0.36 -14.11
CA ARG A 173 -2.00 -1.83 -14.00
C ARG A 173 -0.80 -2.55 -14.62
N VAL A 174 -0.22 -2.02 -15.71
CA VAL A 174 1.01 -2.57 -16.31
C VAL A 174 2.22 -2.40 -15.37
N TRP A 175 2.33 -1.26 -14.67
CA TRP A 175 3.37 -1.09 -13.66
C TRP A 175 3.21 -2.05 -12.48
N VAL A 176 1.98 -2.28 -12.03
CA VAL A 176 1.68 -3.32 -11.03
C VAL A 176 2.11 -4.69 -11.55
N ALA A 177 1.77 -5.04 -12.80
CA ALA A 177 2.21 -6.30 -13.41
C ALA A 177 3.74 -6.45 -13.39
N MET A 178 4.49 -5.39 -13.69
CA MET A 178 5.95 -5.41 -13.64
C MET A 178 6.47 -5.73 -12.23
N VAL A 179 5.86 -5.15 -11.19
CA VAL A 179 6.22 -5.45 -9.79
C VAL A 179 5.86 -6.89 -9.42
N LEU A 180 4.68 -7.37 -9.84
CA LEU A 180 4.26 -8.76 -9.59
C LEU A 180 5.15 -9.78 -10.29
N ALA A 181 5.63 -9.46 -11.50
CA ALA A 181 6.56 -10.30 -12.24
C ALA A 181 7.90 -10.51 -11.52
N GLN A 182 8.29 -9.64 -10.58
CA GLN A 182 9.46 -9.84 -9.72
C GLN A 182 9.30 -11.05 -8.79
N GLN A 183 8.07 -11.47 -8.47
CA GLN A 183 7.79 -12.61 -7.57
C GLN A 183 8.46 -12.46 -6.20
N THR A 184 8.45 -11.26 -5.64
CA THR A 184 8.99 -10.98 -4.31
C THR A 184 7.96 -11.25 -3.22
N ASP A 185 8.42 -11.59 -2.02
CA ASP A 185 7.54 -11.83 -0.87
C ASP A 185 7.12 -10.52 -0.16
N LEU A 186 7.83 -9.43 -0.39
CA LEU A 186 7.54 -8.10 0.15
C LEU A 186 7.28 -7.11 -0.99
N LEU A 187 6.15 -6.42 -0.94
CA LEU A 187 5.75 -5.41 -1.91
C LEU A 187 5.59 -4.05 -1.23
N LEU A 188 6.25 -3.03 -1.76
CA LEU A 188 6.05 -1.64 -1.38
C LEU A 188 5.37 -0.88 -2.52
N LEU A 189 4.25 -0.24 -2.23
CA LEU A 189 3.36 0.34 -3.23
C LEU A 189 3.10 1.82 -2.89
N ASP A 190 3.62 2.74 -3.70
CA ASP A 190 3.42 4.17 -3.53
C ASP A 190 2.21 4.62 -4.37
N GLU A 191 1.06 4.82 -3.72
CA GLU A 191 -0.20 5.25 -4.33
C GLU A 191 -0.65 4.37 -5.52
N PRO A 192 -0.81 3.05 -5.35
CA PRO A 192 -1.05 2.13 -6.47
C PRO A 192 -2.39 2.34 -7.17
N THR A 193 -3.34 3.02 -6.55
CA THR A 193 -4.71 3.23 -7.06
C THR A 193 -4.90 4.56 -7.79
N THR A 194 -3.85 5.39 -7.89
CA THR A 194 -3.91 6.67 -8.60
C THR A 194 -4.22 6.47 -10.08
N PHE A 195 -5.02 7.36 -10.67
CA PHE A 195 -5.52 7.32 -12.07
C PHE A 195 -6.50 6.18 -12.40
N LEU A 196 -6.94 5.39 -11.43
CA LEU A 196 -7.95 4.35 -11.61
C LEU A 196 -9.34 4.89 -11.25
N ASP A 197 -10.36 4.45 -11.98
CA ASP A 197 -11.75 4.58 -11.55
C ASP A 197 -12.08 3.64 -10.37
N ILE A 198 -13.21 3.86 -9.73
CA ILE A 198 -13.61 3.14 -8.50
C ILE A 198 -13.60 1.62 -8.71
N ALA A 199 -14.11 1.13 -9.84
CA ALA A 199 -14.17 -0.31 -10.10
C ALA A 199 -12.77 -0.93 -10.15
N HIS A 200 -11.88 -0.31 -10.91
CA HIS A 200 -10.49 -0.76 -11.04
C HIS A 200 -9.67 -0.56 -9.75
N GLN A 201 -9.98 0.45 -8.92
CA GLN A 201 -9.38 0.58 -7.58
C GLN A 201 -9.74 -0.61 -6.70
N VAL A 202 -11.02 -0.98 -6.66
CA VAL A 202 -11.49 -2.13 -5.87
C VAL A 202 -10.85 -3.43 -6.38
N GLU A 203 -10.85 -3.68 -7.70
CA GLU A 203 -10.21 -4.86 -8.30
C GLU A 203 -8.73 -4.97 -7.90
N LEU A 204 -8.00 -3.86 -7.93
CA LEU A 204 -6.59 -3.83 -7.58
C LEU A 204 -6.36 -4.06 -6.08
N MET A 205 -7.19 -3.47 -5.23
CA MET A 205 -7.12 -3.69 -3.78
C MET A 205 -7.45 -5.14 -3.41
N GLU A 206 -8.43 -5.76 -4.06
CA GLU A 206 -8.74 -7.19 -3.91
C GLU A 206 -7.58 -8.08 -4.35
N LEU A 207 -6.89 -7.73 -5.46
CA LEU A 207 -5.68 -8.43 -5.89
C LEU A 207 -4.61 -8.37 -4.81
N PHE A 208 -4.33 -7.19 -4.23
CA PHE A 208 -3.35 -7.05 -3.16
C PHE A 208 -3.77 -7.84 -1.90
N ALA A 209 -5.04 -7.77 -1.52
CA ALA A 209 -5.56 -8.56 -0.41
C ALA A 209 -5.42 -10.07 -0.65
N HIS A 210 -5.68 -10.54 -1.87
CA HIS A 210 -5.46 -11.94 -2.25
C HIS A 210 -3.97 -12.34 -2.14
N LEU A 211 -3.06 -11.50 -2.61
CA LEU A 211 -1.61 -11.73 -2.53
C LEU A 211 -1.14 -11.76 -1.06
N ASN A 212 -1.69 -10.89 -0.22
CA ASN A 212 -1.41 -10.88 1.22
C ASN A 212 -1.91 -12.17 1.89
N ARG A 213 -3.15 -12.58 1.64
CA ARG A 213 -3.69 -13.87 2.13
C ARG A 213 -2.88 -15.08 1.65
N SER A 214 -2.15 -14.94 0.53
CA SER A 214 -1.22 -15.96 0.01
C SER A 214 0.15 -15.92 0.70
N GLY A 215 0.33 -15.10 1.74
CA GLY A 215 1.53 -15.02 2.57
C GLY A 215 2.51 -13.92 2.20
N ARG A 216 2.16 -12.98 1.28
CA ARG A 216 3.03 -11.84 0.98
C ARG A 216 2.85 -10.71 1.98
N THR A 217 3.93 -10.07 2.36
CA THR A 217 3.90 -8.81 3.11
C THR A 217 3.69 -7.65 2.14
N ILE A 218 2.74 -6.78 2.44
CA ILE A 218 2.42 -5.62 1.59
C ILE A 218 2.49 -4.35 2.42
N VAL A 219 3.16 -3.32 1.89
CA VAL A 219 3.14 -1.97 2.42
C VAL A 219 2.63 -1.04 1.34
N ALA A 220 1.52 -0.37 1.57
CA ALA A 220 0.94 0.57 0.60
C ALA A 220 0.76 1.97 1.19
N VAL A 221 1.12 3.00 0.44
CA VAL A 221 0.68 4.36 0.71
C VAL A 221 -0.68 4.55 0.05
N LEU A 222 -1.70 4.89 0.83
CA LEU A 222 -3.05 5.15 0.31
C LEU A 222 -3.53 6.53 0.74
N HIS A 223 -4.36 7.16 -0.11
CA HIS A 223 -5.06 8.41 0.20
C HIS A 223 -6.47 8.18 0.74
N ASP A 224 -7.11 7.08 0.34
CA ASP A 224 -8.46 6.74 0.76
C ASP A 224 -8.43 6.02 2.11
N LEU A 225 -8.99 6.69 3.14
CA LEU A 225 -9.09 6.16 4.50
C LEU A 225 -9.97 4.92 4.59
N ASN A 226 -11.01 4.85 3.76
CA ASN A 226 -11.95 3.74 3.80
C ASN A 226 -11.34 2.51 3.14
N HIS A 227 -10.55 2.67 2.06
CA HIS A 227 -9.73 1.58 1.52
C HIS A 227 -8.67 1.14 2.55
N ALA A 228 -7.99 2.07 3.22
CA ALA A 228 -7.02 1.71 4.26
C ALA A 228 -7.69 0.91 5.39
N ALA A 229 -8.83 1.38 5.88
CA ALA A 229 -9.58 0.70 6.96
C ALA A 229 -10.10 -0.69 6.56
N ARG A 230 -10.48 -0.87 5.29
CA ARG A 230 -11.07 -2.11 4.77
C ARG A 230 -10.05 -3.21 4.52
N TYR A 231 -8.87 -2.84 4.02
CA TYR A 231 -7.91 -3.82 3.48
C TYR A 231 -6.68 -4.02 4.37
N ALA A 232 -6.37 -3.08 5.27
CA ALA A 232 -5.18 -3.18 6.10
C ALA A 232 -5.38 -4.09 7.32
N ASP A 233 -4.34 -4.86 7.64
CA ASP A 233 -4.17 -5.50 8.95
C ASP A 233 -3.54 -4.53 9.95
N HIS A 234 -2.70 -3.63 9.43
CA HIS A 234 -1.94 -2.67 10.21
C HIS A 234 -1.89 -1.31 9.51
N ILE A 235 -2.13 -0.23 10.24
CA ILE A 235 -2.08 1.13 9.73
C ILE A 235 -1.00 1.92 10.46
N ILE A 236 -0.19 2.67 9.69
CA ILE A 236 0.75 3.66 10.18
C ILE A 236 0.22 5.03 9.76
N ALA A 237 -0.22 5.85 10.71
CA ALA A 237 -0.72 7.19 10.46
C ALA A 237 0.37 8.23 10.69
N MET A 238 0.67 9.02 9.66
CA MET A 238 1.73 10.01 9.67
C MET A 238 1.19 11.43 9.56
N ARG A 239 1.87 12.37 10.24
CA ARG A 239 1.70 13.82 10.07
C ARG A 239 3.03 14.52 10.37
N ASP A 240 3.38 15.51 9.56
CA ASP A 240 4.55 16.38 9.74
C ASP A 240 5.87 15.60 10.02
N GLY A 241 6.11 14.54 9.22
CA GLY A 241 7.31 13.70 9.33
C GLY A 241 7.34 12.75 10.52
N ARG A 242 6.23 12.60 11.27
CA ARG A 242 6.14 11.76 12.47
C ARG A 242 5.01 10.75 12.36
N ILE A 243 5.12 9.64 13.08
CA ILE A 243 4.03 8.69 13.28
C ILE A 243 3.19 9.19 14.47
N LEU A 244 1.90 9.46 14.23
CA LEU A 244 0.94 9.82 15.28
C LEU A 244 0.26 8.60 15.90
N ALA A 245 0.02 7.56 15.08
CA ALA A 245 -0.59 6.33 15.53
C ALA A 245 -0.13 5.16 14.66
N SER A 246 -0.05 3.98 15.26
CA SER A 246 0.27 2.73 14.59
C SER A 246 -0.48 1.60 15.27
N GLY A 247 -1.20 0.77 14.51
CA GLY A 247 -2.02 -0.31 15.06
C GLY A 247 -3.00 -0.88 14.05
N THR A 248 -3.99 -1.60 14.54
CA THR A 248 -5.09 -2.12 13.72
C THR A 248 -5.98 -0.99 13.17
N PRO A 249 -6.74 -1.22 12.10
CA PRO A 249 -7.70 -0.22 11.60
C PRO A 249 -8.61 0.35 12.68
N SER A 250 -9.15 -0.48 13.57
CA SER A 250 -10.05 -0.05 14.65
C SER A 250 -9.37 0.81 15.73
N GLU A 251 -8.06 0.63 15.95
CA GLU A 251 -7.29 1.43 16.89
C GLU A 251 -6.88 2.80 16.31
N VAL A 252 -6.61 2.85 15.00
CA VAL A 252 -6.08 4.03 14.33
C VAL A 252 -7.19 4.89 13.71
N VAL A 253 -8.20 4.27 13.09
CA VAL A 253 -9.29 4.99 12.40
C VAL A 253 -10.42 5.27 13.35
N THR A 254 -10.22 6.24 14.23
CA THR A 254 -11.24 6.80 15.14
C THR A 254 -11.53 8.25 14.78
N SER A 255 -12.72 8.78 15.13
CA SER A 255 -13.10 10.15 14.78
C SER A 255 -12.08 11.18 15.28
N SER A 256 -11.59 11.04 16.52
CA SER A 256 -10.58 11.94 17.09
C SER A 256 -9.22 11.84 16.38
N ARG A 257 -8.79 10.64 16.01
CA ARG A 257 -7.52 10.45 15.28
C ARG A 257 -7.59 10.98 13.84
N VAL A 258 -8.71 10.74 13.15
CA VAL A 258 -8.93 11.28 11.80
C VAL A 258 -8.90 12.81 11.83
N GLU A 259 -9.53 13.43 12.81
CA GLU A 259 -9.49 14.88 13.01
C GLU A 259 -8.07 15.37 13.35
N GLU A 260 -7.37 14.67 14.25
CA GLU A 260 -5.98 14.97 14.59
C GLU A 260 -5.04 14.89 13.36
N ILE A 261 -5.17 13.84 12.54
CA ILE A 261 -4.29 13.58 11.39
C ILE A 261 -4.58 14.54 10.23
N TYR A 262 -5.87 14.72 9.88
CA TYR A 262 -6.28 15.42 8.66
C TYR A 262 -6.92 16.79 8.91
N GLY A 263 -7.24 17.17 10.15
CA GLY A 263 -8.01 18.36 10.45
C GLY A 263 -9.45 18.30 9.91
N LEU A 264 -9.99 17.09 9.69
CA LEU A 264 -11.26 16.85 9.03
C LEU A 264 -12.32 16.45 10.06
N PRO A 265 -13.35 17.28 10.32
CA PRO A 265 -14.52 16.88 11.10
C PRO A 265 -15.20 15.67 10.45
N ASN A 266 -15.44 14.63 11.24
CA ASN A 266 -15.92 13.36 10.72
C ASN A 266 -16.80 12.62 11.73
N VAL A 267 -17.42 11.53 11.26
CA VAL A 267 -18.00 10.45 12.06
C VAL A 267 -17.40 9.17 11.58
N VAL A 268 -17.02 8.30 12.49
CA VAL A 268 -16.65 6.92 12.17
C VAL A 268 -17.81 6.03 12.53
N ILE A 269 -18.30 5.26 11.57
CA ILE A 269 -19.38 4.28 11.71
C ILE A 269 -18.84 2.89 11.36
N GLU A 270 -19.61 1.85 11.65
CA GLU A 270 -19.28 0.51 11.19
C GLU A 270 -19.56 0.35 9.70
N ASP A 271 -18.61 -0.19 8.93
CA ASP A 271 -18.79 -0.56 7.53
C ASP A 271 -19.78 -1.74 7.47
N PRO A 272 -20.95 -1.61 6.82
CA PRO A 272 -21.97 -2.66 6.79
C PRO A 272 -21.54 -3.91 6.03
N VAL A 273 -20.41 -3.87 5.29
CA VAL A 273 -19.89 -5.00 4.50
C VAL A 273 -18.80 -5.74 5.26
N THR A 274 -17.89 -5.02 5.92
CA THR A 274 -16.69 -5.61 6.55
C THR A 274 -16.74 -5.60 8.07
N GLY A 275 -17.63 -4.80 8.69
CA GLY A 275 -17.66 -4.58 10.13
C GLY A 275 -16.53 -3.69 10.66
N GLY A 276 -15.63 -3.25 9.79
CA GLY A 276 -14.52 -2.34 10.14
C GLY A 276 -14.95 -0.87 10.23
N PRO A 277 -14.03 0.04 10.57
CA PRO A 277 -14.35 1.46 10.63
C PRO A 277 -14.55 2.07 9.25
N LEU A 278 -15.61 2.88 9.08
CA LEU A 278 -15.91 3.66 7.89
C LEU A 278 -15.96 5.14 8.25
N VAL A 279 -15.09 5.93 7.62
CA VAL A 279 -15.01 7.38 7.84
C VAL A 279 -16.01 8.10 6.96
N VAL A 280 -16.91 8.88 7.60
CA VAL A 280 -17.87 9.75 6.91
C VAL A 280 -17.51 11.20 7.23
N PRO A 281 -16.97 11.97 6.27
CA PRO A 281 -16.65 13.37 6.48
C PRO A 281 -17.91 14.19 6.80
N ARG A 282 -17.80 15.09 7.76
CA ARG A 282 -18.81 16.15 7.97
C ARG A 282 -18.47 17.33 7.08
N GLY A 283 -19.45 17.90 6.41
CA GLY A 283 -19.27 19.12 5.64
C GLY A 283 -18.72 20.25 6.51
N VAL A 284 -17.66 20.90 6.04
CA VAL A 284 -17.17 22.14 6.65
C VAL A 284 -17.87 23.30 5.95
N PRO A 285 -18.51 24.25 6.68
CA PRO A 285 -19.08 25.44 6.05
C PRO A 285 -18.02 26.17 5.24
N PHE A 286 -18.32 26.49 3.99
CA PHE A 286 -17.41 27.25 3.14
C PHE A 286 -17.41 28.71 3.63
N SER A 287 -16.50 29.03 4.55
CA SER A 287 -16.27 30.41 4.99
C SER A 287 -15.39 31.11 3.96
N ARG A 288 -15.99 31.91 3.12
CA ARG A 288 -15.29 32.84 2.24
C ARG A 288 -14.83 34.04 3.07
N GLU A 289 -13.80 33.91 3.89
CA GLU A 289 -13.02 35.09 4.32
C GLU A 289 -12.25 35.60 3.10
N VAL A 290 -12.89 36.52 2.39
CA VAL A 290 -12.18 37.44 1.51
C VAL A 290 -11.23 38.22 2.42
N ARG A 291 -9.95 37.86 2.42
CA ARG A 291 -8.91 38.78 2.92
C ARG A 291 -9.07 40.05 2.09
N GLY A 292 -9.65 41.07 2.72
CA GLY A 292 -9.73 42.40 2.16
C GLY A 292 -8.34 42.86 1.78
N ALA A 293 -8.12 43.02 0.49
CA ALA A 293 -7.00 43.81 0.02
C ALA A 293 -7.23 45.23 0.57
N ASP A 294 -6.39 45.64 1.50
CA ASP A 294 -6.26 47.04 1.91
C ASP A 294 -5.89 47.86 0.66
N ALA A 295 -6.93 48.43 0.07
CA ALA A 295 -6.78 49.48 -0.92
C ALA A 295 -6.79 50.82 -0.14
N THR A 296 -5.64 51.18 0.43
CA THR A 296 -5.40 52.54 0.88
C THR A 296 -4.01 52.97 0.49
N GLY A 297 -3.92 54.02 -0.30
CA GLY A 297 -2.71 54.81 -0.43
C GLY A 297 -2.28 55.17 -1.87
N VAL A 298 -3.09 55.98 -2.55
CA VAL A 298 -2.54 56.91 -3.54
C VAL A 298 -2.62 58.29 -2.92
N PRO A 299 -1.50 58.98 -2.58
CA PRO A 299 -1.51 60.42 -2.37
C PRO A 299 -1.32 61.13 -3.70
N ALA A 300 -1.93 62.31 -3.75
CA ALA A 300 -2.07 63.26 -4.84
C ALA A 300 -0.77 63.69 -5.56
#